data_0f95662863f61a8ec0d23dc9120a397a
#
_entry.id   0f95662863f61a8ec0d23dc9120a397a
#
_cell.length_a   1.000
_cell.length_b   1.000
_cell.length_c   1.000
_cell.angle_alpha   90.00
_cell.angle_beta   90.00
_cell.angle_gamma   90.00
#
_symmetry.space_group_name_H-M   'P 1'
#
loop_
_entity.id
_entity.type
_entity.pdbx_description
1 polymer ?
#
loop_
_entity_poly.entity_id
_entity_poly.type
_entity_poly.pdbx_seq_one_letter_code
_entity_poly.pdbx_strand_id
1 'polypeptide(L)'
;MPRTRPAPIVLSVGGSLLRSGDPARDGAYFAALATLLGRVGRQRPLVVTTGGGQTAREYIGLGRRLGLTEVELDELGIEVTRLHARLLAARLGPPTPAHPPASVREVVAALAHASPVILGGTEPGHTTDGVAALVAARLRAEAVVNATDVDGIYSADPRHRPAARRFDRLDWEQLRAMVVRDTSGGAGQHFPFDRLGVETLDRAGIPLRVVDGRDLVNLGRALRGERFAGTNVTGRAR
;
A
#
# COMPACT_ATOMS: atom_id res chain seq x y z
N MET A 1 -28.75 -8.92 18.73
CA MET A 1 -28.51 -8.52 17.33
C MET A 1 -27.15 -9.01 16.91
N PRO A 2 -26.98 -9.71 15.77
CA PRO A 2 -25.68 -10.10 15.29
C PRO A 2 -24.85 -8.83 15.06
N ARG A 3 -23.67 -8.72 15.69
CA ARG A 3 -22.72 -7.63 15.44
C ARG A 3 -22.30 -7.70 13.98
N THR A 4 -22.73 -6.75 13.16
CA THR A 4 -22.24 -6.65 11.77
C THR A 4 -20.72 -6.58 11.80
N ARG A 5 -20.06 -7.50 11.07
CA ARG A 5 -18.60 -7.51 10.95
C ARG A 5 -18.17 -6.15 10.39
N PRO A 6 -17.18 -5.46 10.97
CA PRO A 6 -16.75 -4.17 10.46
C PRO A 6 -16.28 -4.30 9.00
N ALA A 7 -16.45 -3.23 8.21
CA ALA A 7 -16.00 -3.22 6.83
C ALA A 7 -14.47 -3.50 6.74
N PRO A 8 -14.01 -4.19 5.69
CA PRO A 8 -12.59 -4.44 5.49
C PRO A 8 -11.78 -3.15 5.40
N ILE A 9 -10.53 -3.20 5.80
CA ILE A 9 -9.54 -2.16 5.52
C ILE A 9 -8.40 -2.73 4.68
N VAL A 10 -7.87 -1.94 3.76
CA VAL A 10 -6.74 -2.34 2.93
C VAL A 10 -5.53 -1.49 3.28
N LEU A 11 -4.38 -2.12 3.45
CA LEU A 11 -3.09 -1.46 3.70
C LEU A 11 -2.18 -1.71 2.50
N SER A 12 -1.65 -0.66 1.89
CA SER A 12 -0.49 -0.75 1.00
C SER A 12 0.77 -0.41 1.79
N VAL A 13 1.77 -1.31 1.76
CA VAL A 13 3.06 -1.12 2.43
C VAL A 13 4.13 -0.90 1.37
N GLY A 14 4.71 0.29 1.35
CA GLY A 14 5.81 0.62 0.44
C GLY A 14 7.00 -0.32 0.62
N GLY A 15 7.56 -0.82 -0.48
CA GLY A 15 8.67 -1.76 -0.44
C GLY A 15 9.95 -1.19 0.19
N SER A 16 10.15 0.14 0.17
CA SER A 16 11.25 0.82 0.86
C SER A 16 11.21 0.68 2.38
N LEU A 17 10.02 0.47 2.95
CA LEU A 17 9.82 0.21 4.37
C LEU A 17 10.22 -1.22 4.75
N LEU A 18 10.03 -2.17 3.82
CA LEU A 18 10.29 -3.60 4.03
C LEU A 18 11.76 -3.96 3.85
N ARG A 19 12.47 -3.22 2.99
CA ARG A 19 13.88 -3.47 2.67
C ARG A 19 14.65 -2.16 2.64
N SER A 20 15.36 -1.87 3.73
CA SER A 20 16.23 -0.70 3.89
C SER A 20 17.67 -0.96 3.43
N GLY A 21 18.06 -2.24 3.22
CA GLY A 21 19.41 -2.67 2.98
C GLY A 21 20.17 -3.14 4.23
N ASP A 22 19.59 -2.93 5.43
CA ASP A 22 20.12 -3.45 6.70
C ASP A 22 19.24 -4.63 7.17
N PRO A 23 19.75 -5.87 7.12
CA PRO A 23 18.96 -7.05 7.48
C PRO A 23 18.43 -7.05 8.92
N ALA A 24 19.16 -6.48 9.87
CA ALA A 24 18.74 -6.41 11.27
C ALA A 24 17.57 -5.46 11.44
N ARG A 25 17.66 -4.28 10.85
CA ARG A 25 16.59 -3.28 10.82
C ARG A 25 15.35 -3.81 10.09
N ASP A 26 15.55 -4.43 8.94
CA ASP A 26 14.47 -5.01 8.14
C ASP A 26 13.74 -6.10 8.94
N GLY A 27 14.47 -7.03 9.57
CA GLY A 27 13.91 -8.08 10.41
C GLY A 27 13.12 -7.53 11.60
N ALA A 28 13.65 -6.49 12.27
CA ALA A 28 12.94 -5.82 13.37
C ALA A 28 11.64 -5.15 12.89
N TYR A 29 11.66 -4.48 11.73
CA TYR A 29 10.49 -3.86 11.14
C TYR A 29 9.42 -4.90 10.77
N PHE A 30 9.79 -6.00 10.08
CA PHE A 30 8.88 -7.09 9.76
C PHE A 30 8.20 -7.67 11.01
N ALA A 31 8.96 -7.88 12.09
CA ALA A 31 8.44 -8.42 13.35
C ALA A 31 7.44 -7.46 14.02
N ALA A 32 7.78 -6.17 14.06
CA ALA A 32 6.92 -5.14 14.66
C ALA A 32 5.64 -4.92 13.83
N LEU A 33 5.79 -4.83 12.49
CA LEU A 33 4.67 -4.71 11.56
C LEU A 33 3.73 -5.92 11.68
N ALA A 34 4.24 -7.15 11.66
CA ALA A 34 3.43 -8.35 11.83
C ALA A 34 2.65 -8.34 13.15
N THR A 35 3.27 -7.88 14.23
CA THR A 35 2.60 -7.74 15.54
C THR A 35 1.41 -6.77 15.46
N LEU A 36 1.60 -5.60 14.81
CA LEU A 36 0.53 -4.64 14.57
C LEU A 36 -0.60 -5.23 13.73
N LEU A 37 -0.25 -5.83 12.58
CA LEU A 37 -1.21 -6.40 11.63
C LEU A 37 -2.01 -7.55 12.23
N GLY A 38 -1.37 -8.43 12.99
CA GLY A 38 -2.04 -9.50 13.72
C GLY A 38 -3.06 -8.97 14.74
N ARG A 39 -2.73 -7.85 15.41
CA ARG A 39 -3.66 -7.19 16.35
C ARG A 39 -4.86 -6.60 15.60
N VAL A 40 -4.63 -5.84 14.52
CA VAL A 40 -5.70 -5.23 13.72
C VAL A 40 -6.56 -6.31 13.05
N GLY A 41 -5.95 -7.35 12.47
CA GLY A 41 -6.65 -8.45 11.79
C GLY A 41 -7.60 -9.25 12.70
N ARG A 42 -7.32 -9.31 14.01
CA ARG A 42 -8.25 -9.89 14.99
C ARG A 42 -9.49 -9.02 15.25
N GLN A 43 -9.40 -7.72 15.02
CA GLN A 43 -10.48 -6.76 15.28
C GLN A 43 -11.38 -6.54 14.07
N ARG A 44 -10.81 -6.62 12.86
CA ARG A 44 -11.52 -6.38 11.60
C ARG A 44 -10.84 -7.10 10.42
N PRO A 45 -11.57 -7.35 9.31
CA PRO A 45 -10.96 -7.86 8.09
C PRO A 45 -9.89 -6.90 7.58
N LEU A 46 -8.69 -7.44 7.35
CA LEU A 46 -7.53 -6.67 6.90
C LEU A 46 -6.89 -7.37 5.69
N VAL A 47 -6.67 -6.59 4.62
CA VAL A 47 -5.85 -7.02 3.49
C VAL A 47 -4.62 -6.13 3.43
N VAL A 48 -3.46 -6.71 3.12
CA VAL A 48 -2.19 -6.00 3.04
C VAL A 48 -1.51 -6.30 1.72
N THR A 49 -1.21 -5.27 0.92
CA THR A 49 -0.33 -5.38 -0.24
C THR A 49 1.09 -4.96 0.13
N THR A 50 2.08 -5.63 -0.42
CA THR A 50 3.50 -5.34 -0.18
C THR A 50 4.18 -4.88 -1.45
N GLY A 51 4.88 -3.76 -1.40
CA GLY A 51 5.67 -3.24 -2.51
C GLY A 51 7.02 -3.93 -2.66
N GLY A 52 7.64 -3.79 -3.84
CA GLY A 52 8.95 -4.39 -4.17
C GLY A 52 10.16 -3.55 -3.72
N GLY A 53 10.01 -2.24 -3.63
CA GLY A 53 11.06 -1.33 -3.15
C GLY A 53 12.33 -1.34 -3.98
N GLN A 54 13.47 -1.17 -3.31
CA GLN A 54 14.79 -1.16 -3.93
C GLN A 54 15.11 -2.52 -4.57
N THR A 55 14.76 -3.62 -3.91
CA THR A 55 15.02 -4.98 -4.42
C THR A 55 14.37 -5.20 -5.79
N ALA A 56 13.12 -4.79 -5.98
CA ALA A 56 12.46 -4.89 -7.29
C ALA A 56 13.16 -4.02 -8.34
N ARG A 57 13.55 -2.79 -7.99
CA ARG A 57 14.28 -1.90 -8.90
C ARG A 57 15.63 -2.47 -9.33
N GLU A 58 16.33 -3.17 -8.45
CA GLU A 58 17.60 -3.83 -8.76
C GLU A 58 17.42 -4.98 -9.75
N TYR A 59 16.43 -5.86 -9.53
CA TYR A 59 16.13 -6.95 -10.47
C TYR A 59 15.61 -6.45 -11.81
N ILE A 60 14.71 -5.47 -11.81
CA ILE A 60 14.22 -4.80 -13.03
C ILE A 60 15.39 -4.14 -13.79
N GLY A 61 16.31 -3.46 -13.08
CA GLY A 61 17.49 -2.86 -13.69
C GLY A 61 18.45 -3.90 -14.28
N LEU A 62 18.58 -5.06 -13.65
CA LEU A 62 19.36 -6.19 -14.19
C LEU A 62 18.66 -6.78 -15.42
N GLY A 63 17.36 -7.06 -15.33
CA GLY A 63 16.56 -7.59 -16.44
C GLY A 63 16.61 -6.68 -17.69
N ARG A 64 16.53 -5.35 -17.48
CA ARG A 64 16.66 -4.38 -18.58
C ARG A 64 18.02 -4.46 -19.27
N ARG A 65 19.11 -4.67 -18.53
CA ARG A 65 20.46 -4.90 -19.10
C ARG A 65 20.58 -6.23 -19.87
N LEU A 66 19.75 -7.21 -19.51
CA LEU A 66 19.65 -8.49 -20.20
C LEU A 66 18.71 -8.45 -21.43
N GLY A 67 18.06 -7.31 -21.70
CA GLY A 67 17.19 -7.13 -22.86
C GLY A 67 15.77 -7.66 -22.68
N LEU A 68 15.32 -7.84 -21.42
CA LEU A 68 13.96 -8.28 -21.14
C LEU A 68 12.93 -7.21 -21.55
N THR A 69 11.76 -7.67 -21.98
CA THR A 69 10.61 -6.84 -22.30
C THR A 69 10.01 -6.19 -21.07
N GLU A 70 9.25 -5.10 -21.20
CA GLU A 70 8.60 -4.44 -20.06
C GLU A 70 7.64 -5.39 -19.32
N VAL A 71 6.99 -6.32 -20.01
CA VAL A 71 6.14 -7.35 -19.36
C VAL A 71 6.96 -8.26 -18.47
N GLU A 72 8.09 -8.77 -18.95
CA GLU A 72 9.01 -9.60 -18.16
C GLU A 72 9.63 -8.84 -16.99
N LEU A 73 9.90 -7.54 -17.17
CA LEU A 73 10.38 -6.67 -16.08
C LEU A 73 9.31 -6.48 -15.00
N ASP A 74 8.05 -6.30 -15.38
CA ASP A 74 6.92 -6.23 -14.45
C ASP A 74 6.77 -7.56 -13.68
N GLU A 75 6.88 -8.71 -14.37
CA GLU A 75 6.84 -10.03 -13.74
C GLU A 75 7.94 -10.19 -12.68
N LEU A 76 9.19 -9.77 -12.97
CA LEU A 76 10.26 -9.74 -11.96
C LEU A 76 9.89 -8.88 -10.75
N GLY A 77 9.33 -7.69 -10.99
CA GLY A 77 8.84 -6.81 -9.94
C GLY A 77 7.77 -7.47 -9.09
N ILE A 78 6.80 -8.13 -9.73
CA ILE A 78 5.72 -8.88 -9.08
C ILE A 78 6.28 -9.97 -8.17
N GLU A 79 7.22 -10.79 -8.66
CA GLU A 79 7.82 -11.86 -7.86
C GLU A 79 8.54 -11.32 -6.59
N VAL A 80 9.22 -10.19 -6.69
CA VAL A 80 9.83 -9.55 -5.50
C VAL A 80 8.75 -9.11 -4.50
N THR A 81 7.65 -8.52 -4.97
CA THR A 81 6.54 -8.14 -4.07
C THR A 81 5.93 -9.36 -3.37
N ARG A 82 5.76 -10.47 -4.09
CA ARG A 82 5.26 -11.75 -3.55
C ARG A 82 6.21 -12.36 -2.54
N LEU A 83 7.53 -12.22 -2.75
CA LEU A 83 8.53 -12.64 -1.77
C LEU A 83 8.37 -11.86 -0.45
N HIS A 84 8.19 -10.54 -0.51
CA HIS A 84 7.92 -9.73 0.68
C HIS A 84 6.60 -10.13 1.36
N ALA A 85 5.55 -10.37 0.58
CA ALA A 85 4.27 -10.87 1.09
C ALA A 85 4.44 -12.20 1.83
N ARG A 86 5.21 -13.13 1.26
CA ARG A 86 5.48 -14.45 1.84
C ARG A 86 6.24 -14.35 3.16
N LEU A 87 7.26 -13.47 3.23
CA LEU A 87 8.01 -13.22 4.48
C LEU A 87 7.09 -12.69 5.57
N LEU A 88 6.22 -11.73 5.25
CA LEU A 88 5.28 -11.14 6.21
C LEU A 88 4.23 -12.17 6.65
N ALA A 89 3.68 -12.95 5.71
CA ALA A 89 2.72 -14.01 6.01
C ALA A 89 3.33 -15.10 6.90
N ALA A 90 4.55 -15.53 6.62
CA ALA A 90 5.28 -16.51 7.44
C ALA A 90 5.52 -15.98 8.86
N ARG A 91 5.85 -14.69 9.02
CA ARG A 91 6.05 -14.07 10.33
C ARG A 91 4.76 -13.93 11.13
N LEU A 92 3.61 -13.73 10.44
CA LEU A 92 2.28 -13.67 11.06
C LEU A 92 1.81 -15.05 11.53
N GLY A 93 2.05 -16.09 10.75
CA GLY A 93 1.54 -17.44 11.00
C GLY A 93 0.01 -17.55 10.87
N PRO A 94 -0.58 -18.68 11.22
CA PRO A 94 -2.03 -18.89 11.16
C PRO A 94 -2.80 -17.84 11.97
N PRO A 95 -3.98 -17.42 11.51
CA PRO A 95 -4.73 -17.89 10.34
C PRO A 95 -4.34 -17.25 8.99
N THR A 96 -3.29 -16.44 8.94
CA THR A 96 -2.82 -15.85 7.68
C THR A 96 -2.40 -16.94 6.70
N PRO A 97 -2.85 -16.92 5.42
CA PRO A 97 -2.44 -17.91 4.43
C PRO A 97 -0.92 -17.94 4.26
N ALA A 98 -0.31 -19.13 4.34
CA ALA A 98 1.14 -19.30 4.17
C ALA A 98 1.60 -19.00 2.73
N HIS A 99 0.71 -19.20 1.76
CA HIS A 99 0.91 -18.83 0.36
C HIS A 99 0.06 -17.58 0.07
N PRO A 100 0.68 -16.43 -0.21
CA PRO A 100 -0.02 -15.21 -0.59
C PRO A 100 -0.92 -15.43 -1.82
N PRO A 101 -2.16 -14.93 -1.80
CA PRO A 101 -3.03 -14.94 -2.98
C PRO A 101 -2.35 -14.24 -4.17
N ALA A 102 -2.57 -14.76 -5.37
CA ALA A 102 -2.02 -14.21 -6.62
C ALA A 102 -3.03 -13.34 -7.40
N SER A 103 -4.28 -13.27 -6.94
CA SER A 103 -5.35 -12.51 -7.60
C SER A 103 -6.32 -11.88 -6.61
N VAL A 104 -7.03 -10.83 -7.03
CA VAL A 104 -8.10 -10.20 -6.24
C VAL A 104 -9.20 -11.22 -5.87
N ARG A 105 -9.51 -12.16 -6.76
CA ARG A 105 -10.50 -13.22 -6.49
C ARG A 105 -10.05 -14.12 -5.33
N GLU A 106 -8.80 -14.52 -5.32
CA GLU A 106 -8.24 -15.35 -4.25
C GLU A 106 -8.18 -14.59 -2.91
N VAL A 107 -7.89 -13.27 -2.93
CA VAL A 107 -7.95 -12.42 -1.73
C VAL A 107 -9.35 -12.45 -1.12
N VAL A 108 -10.40 -12.29 -1.95
CA VAL A 108 -11.79 -12.32 -1.48
C VAL A 108 -12.14 -13.66 -0.84
N ALA A 109 -11.72 -14.77 -1.47
CA ALA A 109 -11.94 -16.12 -0.93
C ALA A 109 -11.18 -16.33 0.39
N ALA A 110 -9.91 -15.93 0.46
CA ALA A 110 -9.08 -16.06 1.66
C ALA A 110 -9.63 -15.22 2.84
N LEU A 111 -10.11 -14.00 2.58
CA LEU A 111 -10.60 -13.09 3.63
C LEU A 111 -11.88 -13.59 4.32
N ALA A 112 -12.60 -14.52 3.71
CA ALA A 112 -13.76 -15.17 4.34
C ALA A 112 -13.34 -15.99 5.58
N HIS A 113 -12.12 -16.53 5.58
CA HIS A 113 -11.64 -17.49 6.59
C HIS A 113 -10.39 -17.02 7.34
N ALA A 114 -9.70 -16.00 6.85
CA ALA A 114 -8.42 -15.51 7.41
C ALA A 114 -8.39 -13.99 7.50
N SER A 115 -7.66 -13.46 8.48
CA SER A 115 -7.30 -12.04 8.58
C SER A 115 -6.10 -11.89 9.54
N PRO A 116 -5.06 -11.17 9.12
CA PRO A 116 -4.91 -10.48 7.83
C PRO A 116 -4.65 -11.44 6.64
N VAL A 117 -4.97 -10.99 5.43
CA VAL A 117 -4.58 -11.63 4.16
C VAL A 117 -3.50 -10.76 3.53
N ILE A 118 -2.36 -11.36 3.20
CA ILE A 118 -1.19 -10.64 2.64
C ILE A 118 -1.02 -11.03 1.18
N LEU A 119 -0.77 -10.06 0.30
CA LEU A 119 -0.47 -10.31 -1.12
C LEU A 119 0.61 -9.36 -1.65
N GLY A 120 1.22 -9.74 -2.77
CA GLY A 120 2.07 -8.88 -3.60
C GLY A 120 1.33 -8.34 -4.81
N GLY A 121 2.07 -8.02 -5.88
CA GLY A 121 1.53 -7.70 -7.20
C GLY A 121 0.77 -8.89 -7.81
N THR A 122 -0.18 -8.59 -8.68
CA THR A 122 -1.06 -9.60 -9.30
C THR A 122 -0.71 -9.85 -10.77
N GLU A 123 -0.64 -8.80 -11.57
CA GLU A 123 -0.45 -8.88 -13.02
C GLU A 123 0.37 -7.68 -13.54
N PRO A 124 1.09 -7.84 -14.69
CA PRO A 124 1.81 -6.74 -15.33
C PRO A 124 0.93 -5.50 -15.59
N GLY A 125 1.53 -4.34 -15.53
CA GLY A 125 0.85 -3.05 -15.70
C GLY A 125 0.17 -2.50 -14.45
N HIS A 126 0.09 -3.28 -13.36
CA HIS A 126 -0.46 -2.81 -12.09
C HIS A 126 0.61 -2.66 -11.02
N THR A 127 0.69 -1.47 -10.41
CA THR A 127 1.49 -1.29 -9.20
C THR A 127 0.80 -1.94 -7.99
N THR A 128 1.52 -2.13 -6.90
CA THR A 128 0.92 -2.65 -5.65
C THR A 128 -0.09 -1.68 -5.03
N ASP A 129 0.01 -0.39 -5.31
CA ASP A 129 -0.99 0.61 -4.91
C ASP A 129 -2.27 0.48 -5.75
N GLY A 130 -2.14 0.27 -7.07
CA GLY A 130 -3.25 -0.06 -7.95
C GLY A 130 -3.95 -1.35 -7.51
N VAL A 131 -3.18 -2.41 -7.18
CA VAL A 131 -3.73 -3.66 -6.64
C VAL A 131 -4.49 -3.42 -5.33
N ALA A 132 -3.94 -2.61 -4.40
CA ALA A 132 -4.62 -2.26 -3.16
C ALA A 132 -5.97 -1.56 -3.42
N ALA A 133 -6.01 -0.64 -4.39
CA ALA A 133 -7.23 0.05 -4.78
C ALA A 133 -8.28 -0.90 -5.40
N LEU A 134 -7.86 -1.81 -6.29
CA LEU A 134 -8.74 -2.81 -6.90
C LEU A 134 -9.34 -3.76 -5.84
N VAL A 135 -8.51 -4.22 -4.90
CA VAL A 135 -8.95 -5.03 -3.76
C VAL A 135 -9.95 -4.26 -2.91
N ALA A 136 -9.64 -2.99 -2.58
CA ALA A 136 -10.51 -2.14 -1.77
C ALA A 136 -11.87 -1.93 -2.45
N ALA A 137 -11.89 -1.60 -3.74
CA ALA A 137 -13.11 -1.44 -4.51
C ALA A 137 -13.95 -2.75 -4.54
N ARG A 138 -13.30 -3.90 -4.77
CA ARG A 138 -13.97 -5.21 -4.82
C ARG A 138 -14.58 -5.60 -3.48
N LEU A 139 -13.93 -5.26 -2.38
CA LEU A 139 -14.37 -5.56 -1.02
C LEU A 139 -15.29 -4.49 -0.43
N ARG A 140 -15.51 -3.37 -1.10
CA ARG A 140 -16.15 -2.16 -0.53
C ARG A 140 -15.51 -1.78 0.80
N ALA A 141 -14.19 -1.65 0.79
CA ALA A 141 -13.43 -1.37 1.99
C ALA A 141 -13.79 0.00 2.59
N GLU A 142 -13.62 0.13 3.90
CA GLU A 142 -13.81 1.42 4.61
C GLU A 142 -12.82 2.47 4.15
N ALA A 143 -11.56 2.07 3.94
CA ALA A 143 -10.49 2.94 3.46
C ALA A 143 -9.33 2.10 2.92
N VAL A 144 -8.48 2.75 2.13
CA VAL A 144 -7.09 2.31 1.89
C VAL A 144 -6.16 3.15 2.76
N VAL A 145 -5.23 2.49 3.46
CA VAL A 145 -4.12 3.14 4.12
C VAL A 145 -2.87 2.90 3.30
N ASN A 146 -2.17 3.95 2.89
CA ASN A 146 -0.88 3.85 2.22
C ASN A 146 0.23 4.21 3.21
N ALA A 147 1.01 3.20 3.61
CA ALA A 147 2.18 3.34 4.43
C ALA A 147 3.42 3.49 3.54
N THR A 148 4.01 4.66 3.55
CA THR A 148 5.16 5.03 2.71
C THR A 148 6.28 5.64 3.56
N ASP A 149 7.38 6.06 2.94
CA ASP A 149 8.53 6.70 3.59
C ASP A 149 8.38 8.23 3.77
N VAL A 150 7.19 8.76 3.44
CA VAL A 150 6.80 10.14 3.70
C VAL A 150 5.57 10.20 4.60
N ASP A 151 5.45 11.26 5.38
CA ASP A 151 4.39 11.42 6.39
C ASP A 151 3.09 12.03 5.85
N GLY A 152 2.89 12.02 4.52
CA GLY A 152 1.68 12.52 3.86
C GLY A 152 1.94 13.06 2.47
N ILE A 153 0.95 13.73 1.89
CA ILE A 153 1.00 14.37 0.58
C ILE A 153 1.36 15.83 0.76
N TYR A 154 2.32 16.31 -0.04
CA TYR A 154 2.86 17.67 0.02
C TYR A 154 2.53 18.45 -1.24
N SER A 155 2.55 19.80 -1.12
CA SER A 155 2.37 20.71 -2.27
C SER A 155 3.51 20.63 -3.32
N ALA A 156 4.65 20.07 -2.93
CA ALA A 156 5.81 19.74 -3.75
C ALA A 156 6.69 18.75 -2.98
N ASP A 157 7.70 18.14 -3.62
CA ASP A 157 8.63 17.26 -2.91
C ASP A 157 9.41 18.02 -1.83
N PRO A 158 9.22 17.70 -0.54
CA PRO A 158 9.88 18.43 0.55
C PRO A 158 11.41 18.26 0.56
N ARG A 159 11.94 17.20 -0.08
CA ARG A 159 13.38 16.97 -0.23
C ARG A 159 14.04 17.98 -1.16
N HIS A 160 13.29 18.48 -2.14
CA HIS A 160 13.76 19.46 -3.14
C HIS A 160 13.21 20.87 -2.91
N ARG A 161 12.13 21.01 -2.14
CA ARG A 161 11.48 22.30 -1.84
C ARG A 161 11.17 22.41 -0.34
N PRO A 162 12.06 23.00 0.47
CA PRO A 162 11.87 23.14 1.92
C PRO A 162 10.57 23.87 2.33
N ALA A 163 10.03 24.72 1.45
CA ALA A 163 8.77 25.44 1.67
C ALA A 163 7.52 24.59 1.36
N ALA A 164 7.69 23.32 0.94
CA ALA A 164 6.56 22.44 0.67
C ALA A 164 5.74 22.21 1.94
N ARG A 165 4.42 22.34 1.82
CA ARG A 165 3.48 22.14 2.94
C ARG A 165 2.76 20.82 2.78
N ARG A 166 2.67 20.04 3.86
CA ARG A 166 1.84 18.83 3.91
C ARG A 166 0.37 19.25 3.95
N PHE A 167 -0.45 18.47 3.25
CA PHE A 167 -1.89 18.56 3.34
C PHE A 167 -2.40 17.56 4.39
N ASP A 168 -3.15 18.05 5.37
CA ASP A 168 -3.84 17.15 6.31
C ASP A 168 -5.08 16.53 5.68
N ARG A 169 -5.72 17.26 4.76
CA ARG A 169 -6.90 16.81 3.99
C ARG A 169 -6.80 17.25 2.55
N LEU A 170 -7.26 16.39 1.66
CA LEU A 170 -7.45 16.67 0.23
C LEU A 170 -8.80 16.09 -0.21
N ASP A 171 -9.41 16.68 -1.22
CA ASP A 171 -10.44 16.01 -1.99
C ASP A 171 -9.86 15.31 -3.21
N TRP A 172 -10.67 14.44 -3.85
CA TRP A 172 -10.22 13.68 -5.00
C TRP A 172 -9.90 14.55 -6.23
N GLU A 173 -10.56 15.70 -6.39
CA GLU A 173 -10.28 16.63 -7.48
C GLU A 173 -8.89 17.27 -7.33
N GLN A 174 -8.57 17.73 -6.11
CA GLN A 174 -7.26 18.26 -5.77
C GLN A 174 -6.15 17.21 -5.99
N LEU A 175 -6.39 15.98 -5.53
CA LEU A 175 -5.43 14.89 -5.67
C LEU A 175 -5.17 14.56 -7.15
N ARG A 176 -6.21 14.40 -7.96
CA ARG A 176 -6.07 14.15 -9.41
C ARG A 176 -5.29 15.25 -10.12
N ALA A 177 -5.57 16.52 -9.79
CA ALA A 177 -4.85 17.64 -10.36
C ALA A 177 -3.36 17.62 -10.03
N MET A 178 -2.99 17.11 -8.86
CA MET A 178 -1.58 16.95 -8.46
C MET A 178 -0.91 15.79 -9.22
N VAL A 179 -1.57 14.63 -9.33
CA VAL A 179 -1.04 13.45 -10.04
C VAL A 179 -0.82 13.75 -11.52
N VAL A 180 -1.76 14.46 -12.19
CA VAL A 180 -1.62 14.86 -13.60
C VAL A 180 -0.42 15.78 -13.80
N ARG A 181 -0.18 16.74 -12.91
CA ARG A 181 0.99 17.64 -12.99
C ARG A 181 2.31 16.88 -12.84
N ASP A 182 2.34 15.84 -12.00
CA ASP A 182 3.54 15.03 -11.76
C ASP A 182 3.91 14.22 -13.02
N THR A 183 2.95 13.67 -13.74
CA THR A 183 3.18 12.91 -14.97
C THR A 183 3.58 13.78 -16.16
N SER A 184 3.34 15.10 -16.13
CA SER A 184 3.61 16.03 -17.23
C SER A 184 4.93 16.82 -17.11
N GLY A 185 5.65 16.72 -16.00
CA GLY A 185 6.74 17.66 -15.68
C GLY A 185 8.01 17.09 -15.04
N GLY A 186 8.66 16.09 -15.65
CA GLY A 186 10.06 15.80 -15.36
C GLY A 186 10.33 14.73 -14.31
N ALA A 187 11.43 14.01 -14.48
CA ALA A 187 11.95 12.99 -13.58
C ALA A 187 12.17 13.52 -12.16
N GLY A 188 11.47 12.96 -11.17
CA GLY A 188 11.80 13.17 -9.77
C GLY A 188 10.67 13.40 -8.76
N GLN A 189 9.42 13.54 -9.17
CA GLN A 189 8.31 13.61 -8.22
C GLN A 189 7.63 12.24 -8.12
N HIS A 190 7.97 11.46 -7.11
CA HIS A 190 7.25 10.24 -6.78
C HIS A 190 6.02 10.60 -5.97
N PHE A 191 4.87 10.62 -6.64
CA PHE A 191 3.60 10.72 -5.93
C PHE A 191 3.39 9.44 -5.10
N PRO A 192 2.99 9.54 -3.84
CA PRO A 192 2.92 8.38 -2.94
C PRO A 192 1.80 7.37 -3.27
N PHE A 193 1.04 7.57 -4.35
CA PHE A 193 0.00 6.66 -4.82
C PHE A 193 -0.20 6.80 -6.33
N ASP A 194 -0.34 5.71 -7.09
CA ASP A 194 -0.40 5.76 -8.54
C ASP A 194 -1.74 6.26 -9.10
N ARG A 195 -1.74 6.65 -10.37
CA ARG A 195 -2.91 7.19 -11.06
C ARG A 195 -4.07 6.21 -11.10
N LEU A 196 -3.83 4.92 -11.42
CA LEU A 196 -4.87 3.90 -11.48
C LEU A 196 -5.54 3.73 -10.12
N GLY A 197 -4.74 3.70 -9.06
CA GLY A 197 -5.22 3.64 -7.69
C GLY A 197 -6.08 4.84 -7.31
N VAL A 198 -5.64 6.06 -7.64
CA VAL A 198 -6.39 7.29 -7.39
C VAL A 198 -7.75 7.27 -8.12
N GLU A 199 -7.76 6.95 -9.42
CA GLU A 199 -9.00 6.91 -10.22
C GLU A 199 -9.96 5.80 -9.72
N THR A 200 -9.41 4.66 -9.27
CA THR A 200 -10.20 3.54 -8.76
C THR A 200 -10.88 3.89 -7.43
N LEU A 201 -10.12 4.47 -6.50
CA LEU A 201 -10.66 4.84 -5.18
C LEU A 201 -11.66 5.99 -5.25
N ASP A 202 -11.39 7.01 -6.09
CA ASP A 202 -12.31 8.12 -6.31
C ASP A 202 -13.65 7.63 -6.85
N ARG A 203 -13.63 6.79 -7.90
CA ARG A 203 -14.84 6.20 -8.49
C ARG A 203 -15.62 5.34 -7.48
N ALA A 204 -14.90 4.62 -6.62
CA ALA A 204 -15.51 3.80 -5.58
C ALA A 204 -15.95 4.60 -4.35
N GLY A 205 -15.56 5.86 -4.21
CA GLY A 205 -15.83 6.69 -3.03
C GLY A 205 -15.10 6.21 -1.77
N ILE A 206 -13.98 5.51 -1.92
CA ILE A 206 -13.22 4.91 -0.81
C ILE A 206 -12.11 5.85 -0.36
N PRO A 207 -12.06 6.30 0.90
CA PRO A 207 -11.01 7.17 1.41
C PRO A 207 -9.60 6.59 1.28
N LEU A 208 -8.61 7.46 1.00
CA LEU A 208 -7.18 7.14 1.04
C LEU A 208 -6.51 7.88 2.21
N ARG A 209 -5.80 7.15 3.06
CA ARG A 209 -5.03 7.69 4.19
C ARG A 209 -3.55 7.45 3.92
N VAL A 210 -2.75 8.52 3.76
CA VAL A 210 -1.29 8.43 3.53
C VAL A 210 -0.55 8.75 4.81
N VAL A 211 0.34 7.84 5.23
CA VAL A 211 1.06 7.95 6.51
C VAL A 211 2.51 7.49 6.38
N ASP A 212 3.37 7.99 7.27
CA ASP A 212 4.70 7.42 7.45
C ASP A 212 4.59 6.01 8.04
N GLY A 213 4.97 5.01 7.25
CA GLY A 213 4.91 3.61 7.66
C GLY A 213 5.98 3.21 8.69
N ARG A 214 6.96 4.07 8.96
CA ARG A 214 7.97 3.85 10.02
C ARG A 214 7.39 4.07 11.40
N ASP A 215 6.39 4.94 11.54
CA ASP A 215 5.64 5.13 12.78
C ASP A 215 4.47 4.14 12.86
N LEU A 216 4.74 2.95 13.38
CA LEU A 216 3.74 1.88 13.53
C LEU A 216 2.62 2.23 14.52
N VAL A 217 2.84 3.15 15.44
CA VAL A 217 1.78 3.61 16.36
C VAL A 217 0.77 4.45 15.58
N ASN A 218 1.26 5.39 14.80
CA ASN A 218 0.44 6.24 13.94
C ASN A 218 -0.25 5.43 12.82
N LEU A 219 0.47 4.49 12.20
CA LEU A 219 -0.11 3.54 11.23
C LEU A 219 -1.27 2.77 11.85
N GLY A 220 -1.11 2.29 13.08
CA GLY A 220 -2.18 1.61 13.82
C GLY A 220 -3.41 2.48 14.02
N ARG A 221 -3.24 3.77 14.33
CA ARG A 221 -4.35 4.75 14.42
C ARG A 221 -5.07 4.91 13.07
N ALA A 222 -4.31 5.09 11.99
CA ALA A 222 -4.88 5.20 10.65
C ALA A 222 -5.68 3.96 10.24
N LEU A 223 -5.18 2.75 10.58
CA LEU A 223 -5.88 1.48 10.30
C LEU A 223 -7.18 1.32 11.11
N ARG A 224 -7.27 1.90 12.30
CA ARG A 224 -8.48 1.86 13.14
C ARG A 224 -9.45 3.02 12.87
N GLY A 225 -9.09 3.96 11.98
CA GLY A 225 -9.91 5.14 11.71
C GLY A 225 -9.86 6.20 12.82
N GLU A 226 -8.88 6.13 13.69
CA GLU A 226 -8.60 7.13 14.72
C GLU A 226 -7.89 8.35 14.13
N ARG A 227 -7.76 9.44 14.91
CA ARG A 227 -6.96 10.59 14.49
C ARG A 227 -5.50 10.18 14.31
N PHE A 228 -4.92 10.49 13.16
CA PHE A 228 -3.55 10.16 12.79
C PHE A 228 -2.82 11.38 12.18
N ALA A 229 -1.51 11.35 12.18
CA ALA A 229 -0.67 12.29 11.44
C ALA A 229 -0.47 11.76 10.01
N GLY A 230 -0.82 12.57 9.00
CA GLY A 230 -0.77 12.16 7.61
C GLY A 230 -1.73 12.97 6.75
N THR A 231 -2.03 12.49 5.55
CA THR A 231 -3.03 13.07 4.67
C THR A 231 -4.24 12.16 4.54
N ASN A 232 -5.43 12.69 4.73
CA ASN A 232 -6.68 11.99 4.48
C ASN A 232 -7.34 12.54 3.21
N VAL A 233 -7.53 11.67 2.21
CA VAL A 233 -8.20 12.00 0.95
C VAL A 233 -9.60 11.41 0.98
N THR A 234 -10.61 12.25 0.74
CA THR A 234 -12.02 11.84 0.74
C THR A 234 -12.77 12.57 -0.38
N GLY A 235 -14.03 12.19 -0.64
CA GLY A 235 -14.93 13.02 -1.45
C GLY A 235 -15.13 14.40 -0.83
N ARG A 236 -15.56 15.39 -1.62
CA ARG A 236 -15.95 16.70 -1.10
C ARG A 236 -16.98 16.50 0.04
N ALA A 237 -16.73 17.11 1.19
CA ALA A 237 -17.79 17.26 2.18
C ALA A 237 -18.96 18.00 1.50
N ARG A 238 -20.10 17.32 1.41
CA ARG A 238 -21.35 17.94 0.93
C ARG A 238 -21.84 18.95 1.95
#